data_33401dda2126558123bed47ae3bc7615
#
_entry.id   33401dda2126558123bed47ae3bc7615
#
_cell.length_a   1.000
_cell.length_b   1.000
_cell.length_c   1.000
_cell.angle_alpha   90.00
_cell.angle_beta   90.00
_cell.angle_gamma   90.00
#
_symmetry.space_group_name_H-M   'P 1'
#
loop_
_entity.id
_entity.type
_entity.pdbx_description
1 polymer ?
#
loop_
_entity_poly.entity_id
_entity_poly.type
_entity_poly.pdbx_seq_one_letter_code
_entity_poly.pdbx_strand_id
1 'polypeptide(L)'
;MKKILFVSVPLVALALCLGFSSFVMNGKPSSVGKKDYPKALFSLGKMASVELEMPEETWQDITTKASDKKYHECTVTINGERFDHVAIRTKGASSLDDVKMMKSNRFSFTVKLNKYVKGQKYHGMTKLLLNNNIWDATQMKDAIVYDMCRFIGLPAPLTNYARITLNGKFFGYYLLVEPVDKHFCMRNYPDEVSSLYKPYHNLAYTGEEMKNYAEISNYAKVNGDVASMQRVVAALRSVDEGKDIDAHVDVESVMKYMALQTMAVNFDCMTGHNTQNYYLHEAGGKISLIPWDYNLAWGGYPDEDGGFGDGAPFDVPPGSDQFPMNGQFPFFGLPENPGVRSKEEVSKIVNFPIDTPFSGDLSKRQFFMKLLANEQYKVRYYHYLKVLCNQYVLGGGFSKTLTKINGEMGKVAGTEPNAFYTNEQFHKAQQTLKLVLEKRAASVLEQMKGLIPSTWDGQKAQPQQLINSDDINLQELGGI
;
A
#
# COMPACT_ATOMS: atom_id res chain seq x y z
N MET A 1 10.14 -36.66 77.08
CA MET A 1 8.75 -36.34 76.82
C MET A 1 8.61 -34.79 76.79
N LYS A 2 8.64 -34.16 75.64
CA LYS A 2 8.36 -32.72 75.52
C LYS A 2 7.18 -32.55 74.56
N LYS A 3 6.12 -31.99 75.10
CA LYS A 3 4.89 -31.65 74.32
C LYS A 3 5.15 -30.45 73.41
N ILE A 4 4.83 -30.60 72.16
CA ILE A 4 4.83 -29.47 71.17
C ILE A 4 3.41 -28.92 71.14
N LEU A 5 3.30 -27.67 71.46
CA LEU A 5 2.07 -26.86 71.42
C LEU A 5 1.87 -26.27 70.06
N PHE A 6 0.76 -26.60 69.39
CA PHE A 6 0.35 -25.94 68.16
C PHE A 6 -0.43 -24.68 68.54
N VAL A 7 0.07 -23.49 68.08
CA VAL A 7 -0.65 -22.24 68.18
C VAL A 7 -1.27 -21.96 66.78
N SER A 8 -2.60 -21.98 66.75
CA SER A 8 -3.39 -21.56 65.57
C SER A 8 -3.55 -20.06 65.60
N VAL A 9 -3.11 -19.38 64.51
CA VAL A 9 -3.35 -17.96 64.27
C VAL A 9 -4.58 -17.83 63.37
N PRO A 10 -5.61 -17.07 63.76
CA PRO A 10 -6.73 -16.83 62.88
C PRO A 10 -6.40 -15.73 61.87
N LEU A 11 -6.66 -16.00 60.59
CA LEU A 11 -6.59 -15.05 59.50
C LEU A 11 -7.80 -14.09 59.59
N VAL A 12 -7.55 -12.83 59.93
CA VAL A 12 -8.56 -11.75 59.83
C VAL A 12 -8.52 -11.19 58.43
N ALA A 13 -9.54 -11.48 57.64
CA ALA A 13 -9.75 -10.86 56.34
C ALA A 13 -10.34 -9.46 56.55
N LEU A 14 -9.54 -8.42 56.26
CA LEU A 14 -9.98 -7.02 56.25
C LEU A 14 -10.58 -6.71 54.89
N ALA A 15 -11.90 -6.69 54.76
CA ALA A 15 -12.61 -6.23 53.59
C ALA A 15 -12.61 -4.68 53.58
N LEU A 16 -11.77 -4.08 52.74
CA LEU A 16 -11.85 -2.65 52.42
C LEU A 16 -12.93 -2.43 51.35
N CYS A 17 -14.11 -2.00 51.79
CA CYS A 17 -15.13 -1.45 50.93
C CYS A 17 -14.71 -0.05 50.47
N LEU A 18 -14.09 0.06 49.29
CA LEU A 18 -13.96 1.37 48.58
C LEU A 18 -15.25 1.61 47.84
N GLY A 19 -16.04 2.56 48.34
CA GLY A 19 -17.24 3.07 47.67
C GLY A 19 -16.86 3.81 46.41
N PHE A 20 -17.07 3.20 45.26
CA PHE A 20 -17.11 3.88 43.99
C PHE A 20 -18.47 4.58 43.84
N SER A 21 -18.50 5.89 44.08
CA SER A 21 -19.61 6.73 43.65
C SER A 21 -19.61 6.77 42.12
N SER A 22 -20.53 6.00 41.53
CA SER A 22 -20.83 6.04 40.11
C SER A 22 -21.43 7.42 39.76
N PHE A 23 -20.60 8.28 39.17
CA PHE A 23 -21.04 9.47 38.48
C PHE A 23 -21.71 9.01 37.19
N VAL A 24 -23.01 8.82 37.18
CA VAL A 24 -23.82 8.56 36.00
C VAL A 24 -23.87 9.86 35.18
N MET A 25 -22.98 10.00 34.21
CA MET A 25 -23.16 10.97 33.14
C MET A 25 -24.27 10.44 32.23
N ASN A 26 -25.48 11.00 32.41
CA ASN A 26 -26.58 10.87 31.45
C ASN A 26 -26.27 11.67 30.16
N GLY A 27 -25.27 11.24 29.41
CA GLY A 27 -25.08 11.59 28.02
C GLY A 27 -25.73 10.52 27.16
N LYS A 28 -26.91 10.81 26.54
CA LYS A 28 -27.43 9.98 25.46
C LYS A 28 -26.33 9.74 24.46
N PRO A 29 -25.95 8.51 24.13
CA PRO A 29 -25.04 8.28 23.01
C PRO A 29 -25.78 8.78 21.77
N SER A 30 -25.26 9.83 21.14
CA SER A 30 -25.65 10.19 19.80
C SER A 30 -25.47 8.94 18.95
N SER A 31 -26.54 8.48 18.32
CA SER A 31 -26.50 7.41 17.34
C SER A 31 -25.79 7.89 16.07
N VAL A 32 -24.47 8.08 16.17
CA VAL A 32 -23.60 8.11 15.00
C VAL A 32 -23.58 6.67 14.53
N GLY A 33 -24.34 6.36 13.48
CA GLY A 33 -24.42 5.04 12.89
C GLY A 33 -23.00 4.48 12.73
N LYS A 34 -22.77 3.25 13.22
CA LYS A 34 -21.45 2.58 13.17
C LYS A 34 -20.88 2.75 11.78
N LYS A 35 -19.72 3.36 11.68
CA LYS A 35 -18.94 3.52 10.45
C LYS A 35 -18.41 2.13 10.07
N ASP A 36 -19.19 1.35 9.35
CA ASP A 36 -18.92 -0.06 9.07
C ASP A 36 -18.60 -0.29 7.57
N TYR A 37 -18.07 0.74 6.88
CA TYR A 37 -17.66 0.58 5.48
C TYR A 37 -16.63 -0.55 5.28
N PRO A 38 -15.71 -0.86 6.22
CA PRO A 38 -14.82 -1.99 6.05
C PRO A 38 -15.58 -3.29 5.80
N LYS A 39 -16.60 -3.56 6.59
CA LYS A 39 -17.42 -4.77 6.47
C LYS A 39 -18.41 -4.69 5.32
N ALA A 40 -18.98 -3.52 5.06
CA ALA A 40 -19.97 -3.33 4.01
C ALA A 40 -19.38 -3.44 2.59
N LEU A 41 -18.10 -3.04 2.40
CA LEU A 41 -17.49 -2.94 1.07
C LEU A 41 -16.20 -3.77 0.89
N PHE A 42 -15.39 -3.94 1.93
CA PHE A 42 -14.05 -4.55 1.84
C PHE A 42 -14.00 -5.97 2.43
N SER A 43 -15.06 -6.75 2.25
CA SER A 43 -15.11 -8.17 2.65
C SER A 43 -14.63 -9.04 1.50
N LEU A 44 -13.31 -9.26 1.38
CA LEU A 44 -12.72 -10.11 0.35
C LEU A 44 -13.32 -11.52 0.40
N GLY A 45 -13.80 -12.02 -0.74
CA GLY A 45 -14.60 -13.23 -0.90
C GLY A 45 -16.08 -12.94 -1.16
N LYS A 46 -16.46 -11.63 -1.17
CA LYS A 46 -17.79 -11.15 -1.55
C LYS A 46 -17.68 -9.92 -2.44
N MET A 47 -17.65 -10.16 -3.76
CA MET A 47 -17.55 -9.09 -4.77
C MET A 47 -18.63 -8.03 -4.58
N ALA A 48 -18.23 -6.76 -4.61
CA ALA A 48 -19.15 -5.64 -4.57
C ALA A 48 -19.79 -5.37 -5.94
N SER A 49 -20.94 -4.71 -5.96
CA SER A 49 -21.52 -4.11 -7.17
C SER A 49 -21.40 -2.60 -7.12
N VAL A 50 -20.96 -1.99 -8.22
CA VAL A 50 -20.95 -0.54 -8.40
C VAL A 50 -21.57 -0.21 -9.76
N GLU A 51 -22.64 0.53 -9.74
CA GLU A 51 -23.36 0.98 -10.93
C GLU A 51 -23.14 2.47 -11.10
N LEU A 52 -22.66 2.87 -12.27
CA LEU A 52 -22.39 4.26 -12.65
C LEU A 52 -23.44 4.69 -13.69
N GLU A 53 -24.13 5.77 -13.43
CA GLU A 53 -25.14 6.33 -14.35
C GLU A 53 -24.80 7.79 -14.64
N MET A 54 -24.68 8.13 -15.93
CA MET A 54 -24.43 9.49 -16.38
C MET A 54 -24.86 9.67 -17.85
N PRO A 55 -25.14 10.91 -18.30
CA PRO A 55 -25.35 11.19 -19.71
C PRO A 55 -24.18 10.71 -20.59
N GLU A 56 -24.48 10.28 -21.81
CA GLU A 56 -23.45 9.79 -22.73
C GLU A 56 -22.40 10.86 -23.07
N GLU A 57 -22.83 12.12 -23.21
CA GLU A 57 -21.91 13.25 -23.40
C GLU A 57 -20.95 13.46 -22.23
N THR A 58 -21.41 13.19 -20.99
CA THR A 58 -20.54 13.23 -19.80
C THR A 58 -19.49 12.13 -19.85
N TRP A 59 -19.89 10.91 -20.24
CA TRP A 59 -18.96 9.79 -20.38
C TRP A 59 -17.91 10.07 -21.49
N GLN A 60 -18.34 10.60 -22.61
CA GLN A 60 -17.45 11.00 -23.71
C GLN A 60 -16.46 12.09 -23.26
N ASP A 61 -16.91 13.10 -22.51
CA ASP A 61 -16.01 14.13 -21.98
C ASP A 61 -14.97 13.55 -21.01
N ILE A 62 -15.37 12.63 -20.11
CA ILE A 62 -14.45 11.94 -19.20
C ILE A 62 -13.39 11.15 -19.97
N THR A 63 -13.77 10.42 -21.01
CA THR A 63 -12.84 9.55 -21.74
C THR A 63 -11.95 10.27 -22.72
N THR A 64 -12.47 11.27 -23.42
CA THR A 64 -11.69 12.06 -24.39
C THR A 64 -10.75 13.05 -23.71
N LYS A 65 -11.12 13.58 -22.54
CA LYS A 65 -10.32 14.51 -21.72
C LYS A 65 -9.81 13.85 -20.44
N ALA A 66 -9.50 12.56 -20.49
CA ALA A 66 -9.14 11.79 -19.31
C ALA A 66 -7.96 12.38 -18.51
N SER A 67 -6.99 13.00 -19.19
CA SER A 67 -5.80 13.61 -18.59
C SER A 67 -6.12 14.87 -17.76
N ASP A 68 -7.25 15.56 -18.03
CA ASP A 68 -7.66 16.73 -17.24
C ASP A 68 -8.05 16.38 -15.81
N LYS A 69 -8.37 15.11 -15.56
CA LYS A 69 -8.79 14.59 -14.24
C LYS A 69 -9.89 15.45 -13.60
N LYS A 70 -10.74 16.06 -14.43
CA LYS A 70 -11.85 16.91 -14.00
C LYS A 70 -12.96 16.06 -13.40
N TYR A 71 -13.56 16.54 -12.33
CA TYR A 71 -14.75 15.93 -11.76
C TYR A 71 -16.00 16.21 -12.57
N HIS A 72 -16.73 15.16 -12.88
CA HIS A 72 -18.05 15.20 -13.53
C HIS A 72 -19.11 14.67 -12.57
N GLU A 73 -20.32 15.14 -12.73
CA GLU A 73 -21.44 14.67 -11.94
C GLU A 73 -21.98 13.35 -12.50
N CYS A 74 -22.33 12.41 -11.61
CA CYS A 74 -22.98 11.16 -11.94
C CYS A 74 -23.84 10.68 -10.78
N THR A 75 -24.57 9.61 -11.00
CA THR A 75 -25.19 8.79 -9.94
C THR A 75 -24.36 7.52 -9.75
N VAL A 76 -24.21 7.07 -8.50
CA VAL A 76 -23.61 5.77 -8.19
C VAL A 76 -24.51 4.95 -7.29
N THR A 77 -24.67 3.65 -7.63
CA THR A 77 -25.29 2.68 -6.73
C THR A 77 -24.25 1.69 -6.26
N ILE A 78 -24.07 1.55 -4.94
CA ILE A 78 -23.07 0.67 -4.32
C ILE A 78 -23.82 -0.41 -3.53
N ASN A 79 -23.71 -1.67 -3.95
CA ASN A 79 -24.42 -2.81 -3.34
C ASN A 79 -25.92 -2.54 -3.14
N GLY A 80 -26.55 -1.85 -4.10
CA GLY A 80 -27.97 -1.48 -4.08
C GLY A 80 -28.32 -0.17 -3.37
N GLU A 81 -27.36 0.50 -2.72
CA GLU A 81 -27.58 1.83 -2.12
C GLU A 81 -27.24 2.93 -3.14
N ARG A 82 -28.25 3.74 -3.53
CA ARG A 82 -28.15 4.79 -4.53
C ARG A 82 -27.69 6.13 -3.93
N PHE A 83 -26.79 6.80 -4.63
CA PHE A 83 -26.26 8.14 -4.32
C PHE A 83 -26.31 9.01 -5.58
N ASP A 84 -27.16 10.02 -5.56
CA ASP A 84 -27.25 11.00 -6.62
C ASP A 84 -26.28 12.15 -6.39
N HIS A 85 -25.95 12.91 -7.44
CA HIS A 85 -25.07 14.07 -7.39
C HIS A 85 -23.68 13.74 -6.80
N VAL A 86 -23.09 12.64 -7.20
CA VAL A 86 -21.71 12.28 -6.85
C VAL A 86 -20.73 12.74 -7.93
N ALA A 87 -19.48 12.86 -7.56
CA ALA A 87 -18.44 13.27 -8.49
C ALA A 87 -17.57 12.07 -8.89
N ILE A 88 -17.35 11.89 -10.19
CA ILE A 88 -16.43 10.91 -10.75
C ILE A 88 -15.35 11.61 -11.57
N ARG A 89 -14.13 11.08 -11.54
CA ARG A 89 -13.03 11.46 -12.42
C ARG A 89 -12.10 10.29 -12.67
N THR A 90 -11.31 10.37 -13.73
CA THR A 90 -10.17 9.48 -13.95
C THR A 90 -9.10 9.67 -12.89
N LYS A 91 -8.26 8.66 -12.66
CA LYS A 91 -7.07 8.70 -11.80
C LYS A 91 -5.92 7.92 -12.45
N GLY A 92 -4.73 8.12 -11.92
CA GLY A 92 -3.48 7.57 -12.43
C GLY A 92 -2.60 8.68 -13.01
N ALA A 93 -1.36 8.36 -13.26
CA ALA A 93 -0.41 9.20 -14.01
C ALA A 93 -0.02 8.43 -15.28
N SER A 94 1.13 7.77 -15.34
CA SER A 94 1.58 6.96 -16.48
C SER A 94 0.55 5.91 -16.90
N SER A 95 -0.05 5.20 -15.94
CA SER A 95 -1.11 4.21 -16.23
C SER A 95 -2.33 4.79 -16.95
N LEU A 96 -2.66 6.07 -16.74
CA LEU A 96 -3.74 6.74 -17.47
C LEU A 96 -3.33 6.99 -18.93
N ASP A 97 -2.09 7.42 -19.15
CA ASP A 97 -1.59 7.68 -20.50
C ASP A 97 -1.48 6.39 -21.31
N ASP A 98 -1.08 5.27 -20.70
CA ASP A 98 -1.06 3.96 -21.34
C ASP A 98 -2.46 3.50 -21.78
N VAL A 99 -3.48 3.67 -20.91
CA VAL A 99 -4.87 3.38 -21.28
C VAL A 99 -5.31 4.19 -22.51
N LYS A 100 -4.93 5.48 -22.57
CA LYS A 100 -5.23 6.35 -23.73
C LYS A 100 -4.54 5.84 -25.00
N MET A 101 -3.26 5.49 -24.90
CA MET A 101 -2.48 4.98 -26.04
C MET A 101 -3.02 3.66 -26.59
N MET A 102 -3.50 2.80 -25.70
CA MET A 102 -4.23 1.58 -26.09
C MET A 102 -5.62 1.86 -26.69
N LYS A 103 -6.04 3.14 -26.75
CA LYS A 103 -7.41 3.53 -27.16
C LYS A 103 -8.49 2.81 -26.35
N SER A 104 -8.20 2.47 -25.11
CA SER A 104 -9.14 1.87 -24.18
C SER A 104 -9.89 2.98 -23.40
N ASN A 105 -11.07 2.65 -22.92
CA ASN A 105 -11.85 3.48 -22.01
C ASN A 105 -11.86 2.94 -20.58
N ARG A 106 -11.06 1.88 -20.31
CA ARG A 106 -10.95 1.22 -19.00
C ARG A 106 -10.01 1.98 -18.09
N PHE A 107 -10.31 3.23 -17.78
CA PHE A 107 -9.54 4.04 -16.85
C PHE A 107 -9.73 3.58 -15.40
N SER A 108 -8.78 3.89 -14.54
CA SER A 108 -9.02 3.90 -13.09
C SER A 108 -9.80 5.15 -12.70
N PHE A 109 -10.70 5.04 -11.70
CA PHE A 109 -11.58 6.14 -11.31
C PHE A 109 -11.49 6.47 -9.82
N THR A 110 -11.73 7.74 -9.51
CA THR A 110 -12.06 8.23 -8.18
C THR A 110 -13.52 8.66 -8.17
N VAL A 111 -14.33 8.07 -7.29
CA VAL A 111 -15.71 8.48 -7.03
C VAL A 111 -15.76 9.17 -5.68
N LYS A 112 -16.26 10.43 -5.62
CA LYS A 112 -16.36 11.23 -4.40
C LYS A 112 -17.82 11.53 -4.09
N LEU A 113 -18.34 10.88 -3.03
CA LEU A 113 -19.76 10.94 -2.70
C LEU A 113 -20.22 12.31 -2.21
N ASN A 114 -19.38 13.04 -1.52
CA ASN A 114 -19.73 14.29 -0.83
C ASN A 114 -19.24 15.57 -1.49
N LYS A 115 -18.92 15.52 -2.81
CA LYS A 115 -18.43 16.72 -3.50
C LYS A 115 -19.53 17.75 -3.73
N TYR A 116 -20.69 17.31 -4.17
CA TYR A 116 -21.83 18.19 -4.48
C TYR A 116 -22.86 18.16 -3.36
N VAL A 117 -23.05 17.03 -2.68
CA VAL A 117 -23.98 16.89 -1.55
C VAL A 117 -23.21 16.71 -0.25
N LYS A 118 -23.15 17.76 0.57
CA LYS A 118 -22.45 17.75 1.86
C LYS A 118 -23.00 16.66 2.79
N GLY A 119 -22.09 15.88 3.36
CA GLY A 119 -22.44 14.83 4.33
C GLY A 119 -22.80 13.47 3.71
N GLN A 120 -22.92 13.36 2.38
CA GLN A 120 -23.20 12.10 1.70
C GLN A 120 -22.03 11.12 1.88
N LYS A 121 -22.32 9.89 2.29
CA LYS A 121 -21.32 8.86 2.61
C LYS A 121 -21.94 7.46 2.62
N TYR A 122 -21.17 6.48 2.15
CA TYR A 122 -21.48 5.06 2.19
C TYR A 122 -20.88 4.46 3.48
N HIS A 123 -21.72 4.08 4.45
CA HIS A 123 -21.31 3.51 5.73
C HIS A 123 -20.16 4.25 6.43
N GLY A 124 -20.10 5.58 6.28
CA GLY A 124 -19.07 6.45 6.85
C GLY A 124 -17.95 6.85 5.87
N MET A 125 -17.76 6.17 4.76
CA MET A 125 -16.78 6.48 3.71
C MET A 125 -17.34 7.51 2.72
N THR A 126 -16.48 8.41 2.23
CA THR A 126 -16.85 9.49 1.31
C THR A 126 -16.24 9.37 -0.08
N LYS A 127 -15.36 8.40 -0.30
CA LYS A 127 -14.61 8.25 -1.54
C LYS A 127 -14.34 6.78 -1.85
N LEU A 128 -14.49 6.38 -3.12
CA LEU A 128 -14.09 5.07 -3.64
C LEU A 128 -12.93 5.27 -4.63
N LEU A 129 -12.00 4.32 -4.62
CA LEU A 129 -10.98 4.20 -5.66
C LEU A 129 -11.21 2.89 -6.41
N LEU A 130 -11.35 3.00 -7.73
CA LEU A 130 -11.57 1.89 -8.65
C LEU A 130 -10.30 1.74 -9.50
N ASN A 131 -9.47 0.74 -9.20
CA ASN A 131 -8.23 0.47 -9.93
C ASN A 131 -8.48 -0.52 -11.06
N ASN A 132 -8.03 -0.18 -12.26
CA ASN A 132 -8.22 -0.98 -13.48
C ASN A 132 -7.21 -2.13 -13.65
N ASN A 133 -6.13 -2.14 -12.86
CA ASN A 133 -5.06 -3.15 -12.85
C ASN A 133 -4.35 -3.32 -14.21
N ILE A 134 -4.12 -2.23 -14.95
CA ILE A 134 -3.56 -2.26 -16.31
C ILE A 134 -2.20 -2.99 -16.39
N TRP A 135 -1.33 -2.85 -15.39
CA TRP A 135 0.02 -3.44 -15.38
C TRP A 135 0.13 -4.73 -14.54
N ASP A 136 -1.01 -5.25 -14.09
CA ASP A 136 -1.05 -6.41 -13.21
C ASP A 136 -1.91 -7.52 -13.82
N ALA A 137 -1.27 -8.47 -14.51
CA ALA A 137 -1.96 -9.62 -15.10
C ALA A 137 -2.58 -10.52 -14.03
N THR A 138 -2.04 -10.51 -12.79
CA THR A 138 -2.63 -11.25 -11.66
C THR A 138 -3.88 -10.57 -11.12
N GLN A 139 -4.07 -9.28 -11.38
CA GLN A 139 -5.11 -8.41 -10.83
C GLN A 139 -5.19 -8.42 -9.29
N MET A 140 -4.12 -8.85 -8.60
CA MET A 140 -4.12 -9.03 -7.15
C MET A 140 -2.87 -8.53 -6.42
N LYS A 141 -1.85 -7.98 -7.09
CA LYS A 141 -0.60 -7.58 -6.43
C LYS A 141 -0.86 -6.62 -5.25
N ASP A 142 -1.62 -5.54 -5.46
CA ASP A 142 -2.06 -4.63 -4.38
C ASP A 142 -2.79 -5.38 -3.25
N ALA A 143 -3.73 -6.25 -3.60
CA ALA A 143 -4.53 -6.99 -2.62
C ALA A 143 -3.66 -7.92 -1.75
N ILE A 144 -2.70 -8.63 -2.37
CA ILE A 144 -1.78 -9.53 -1.68
C ILE A 144 -0.81 -8.74 -0.79
N VAL A 145 -0.22 -7.65 -1.29
CA VAL A 145 0.72 -6.83 -0.50
C VAL A 145 0.02 -6.20 0.69
N TYR A 146 -1.18 -5.63 0.52
CA TYR A 146 -1.93 -5.08 1.65
C TYR A 146 -2.42 -6.16 2.63
N ASP A 147 -2.62 -7.39 2.16
CA ASP A 147 -2.91 -8.53 3.05
C ASP A 147 -1.67 -8.95 3.86
N MET A 148 -0.49 -8.99 3.23
CA MET A 148 0.80 -9.17 3.93
C MET A 148 1.00 -8.11 5.02
N CYS A 149 0.69 -6.84 4.73
CA CYS A 149 0.75 -5.77 5.72
C CYS A 149 -0.11 -6.06 6.94
N ARG A 150 -1.40 -6.36 6.72
CA ARG A 150 -2.35 -6.68 7.80
C ARG A 150 -1.93 -7.91 8.58
N PHE A 151 -1.35 -8.90 7.91
CA PHE A 151 -0.87 -10.13 8.53
C PHE A 151 0.22 -9.87 9.58
N ILE A 152 1.12 -8.93 9.33
CA ILE A 152 2.16 -8.51 10.29
C ILE A 152 1.74 -7.31 11.17
N GLY A 153 0.48 -6.90 11.10
CA GLY A 153 -0.04 -5.76 11.87
C GLY A 153 0.52 -4.40 11.43
N LEU A 154 0.79 -4.22 10.13
CA LEU A 154 1.11 -2.92 9.54
C LEU A 154 -0.16 -2.31 8.96
N PRO A 155 -0.56 -1.09 9.34
CA PRO A 155 -1.70 -0.40 8.76
C PRO A 155 -1.56 -0.27 7.24
N ALA A 156 -2.59 -0.75 6.52
CA ALA A 156 -2.63 -0.72 5.06
C ALA A 156 -4.06 -0.57 4.54
N PRO A 157 -4.25 -0.13 3.28
CA PRO A 157 -5.55 -0.08 2.65
C PRO A 157 -6.29 -1.43 2.67
N LEU A 158 -7.60 -1.37 2.83
CA LEU A 158 -8.47 -2.50 2.56
C LEU A 158 -8.69 -2.62 1.05
N THR A 159 -8.89 -3.85 0.58
CA THR A 159 -9.18 -4.15 -0.83
C THR A 159 -10.36 -5.11 -0.96
N ASN A 160 -11.05 -5.00 -2.06
CA ASN A 160 -12.06 -5.95 -2.52
C ASN A 160 -12.21 -5.82 -4.04
N TYR A 161 -12.92 -6.74 -4.67
CA TYR A 161 -13.27 -6.61 -6.09
C TYR A 161 -14.68 -6.05 -6.26
N ALA A 162 -14.89 -5.37 -7.38
CA ALA A 162 -16.20 -4.86 -7.76
C ALA A 162 -16.52 -5.15 -9.21
N ARG A 163 -17.76 -5.58 -9.44
CA ARG A 163 -18.37 -5.63 -10.77
C ARG A 163 -18.94 -4.24 -11.06
N ILE A 164 -18.42 -3.61 -12.11
CA ILE A 164 -18.86 -2.28 -12.53
C ILE A 164 -19.86 -2.40 -13.67
N THR A 165 -20.96 -1.65 -13.58
CA THR A 165 -21.84 -1.37 -14.71
C THR A 165 -21.82 0.12 -15.02
N LEU A 166 -21.96 0.47 -16.29
CA LEU A 166 -22.06 1.85 -16.78
C LEU A 166 -23.35 1.96 -17.60
N ASN A 167 -24.25 2.83 -17.18
CA ASN A 167 -25.55 3.05 -17.82
C ASN A 167 -26.29 1.72 -18.08
N GLY A 168 -26.31 0.85 -17.07
CA GLY A 168 -26.97 -0.46 -17.11
C GLY A 168 -26.21 -1.56 -17.86
N LYS A 169 -25.10 -1.25 -18.56
CA LYS A 169 -24.30 -2.23 -19.29
C LYS A 169 -23.09 -2.67 -18.46
N PHE A 170 -22.78 -3.96 -18.50
CA PHE A 170 -21.56 -4.47 -17.85
C PHE A 170 -20.32 -3.79 -18.44
N PHE A 171 -19.48 -3.22 -17.55
CA PHE A 171 -18.29 -2.48 -17.93
C PHE A 171 -17.00 -3.23 -17.62
N GLY A 172 -16.88 -3.84 -16.44
CA GLY A 172 -15.69 -4.63 -16.11
C GLY A 172 -15.55 -4.95 -14.62
N TYR A 173 -14.49 -5.66 -14.28
CA TYR A 173 -14.10 -5.95 -12.91
C TYR A 173 -12.94 -5.04 -12.51
N TYR A 174 -13.03 -4.45 -11.32
CA TYR A 174 -12.08 -3.48 -10.79
C TYR A 174 -11.65 -3.87 -9.39
N LEU A 175 -10.41 -3.52 -9.02
CA LEU A 175 -9.98 -3.59 -7.63
C LEU A 175 -10.44 -2.33 -6.91
N LEU A 176 -11.26 -2.50 -5.88
CA LEU A 176 -11.56 -1.46 -4.90
C LEU A 176 -10.38 -1.33 -3.95
N VAL A 177 -9.89 -0.11 -3.77
CA VAL A 177 -8.84 0.20 -2.80
C VAL A 177 -9.34 1.27 -1.83
N GLU A 178 -9.16 1.06 -0.54
CA GLU A 178 -9.49 2.06 0.48
C GLU A 178 -8.62 3.29 0.30
N PRO A 179 -9.19 4.50 0.21
CA PRO A 179 -8.40 5.72 0.20
C PRO A 179 -7.64 5.92 1.50
N VAL A 180 -6.33 6.19 1.43
CA VAL A 180 -5.54 6.61 2.60
C VAL A 180 -5.86 8.08 2.87
N ASP A 181 -6.87 8.30 3.70
CA ASP A 181 -7.38 9.62 4.08
C ASP A 181 -7.83 9.60 5.56
N LYS A 182 -8.57 10.62 5.98
CA LYS A 182 -9.06 10.71 7.36
C LYS A 182 -9.85 9.49 7.85
N HIS A 183 -10.55 8.78 6.95
CA HIS A 183 -11.32 7.59 7.34
C HIS A 183 -10.39 6.41 7.61
N PHE A 184 -9.34 6.26 6.80
CA PHE A 184 -8.25 5.33 7.05
C PHE A 184 -7.57 5.62 8.40
N CYS A 185 -7.21 6.89 8.68
CA CYS A 185 -6.61 7.29 9.96
C CYS A 185 -7.54 6.95 11.13
N MET A 186 -8.83 7.29 11.03
CA MET A 186 -9.82 6.98 12.08
C MET A 186 -10.01 5.47 12.31
N ARG A 187 -9.75 4.63 11.31
CA ARG A 187 -9.83 3.17 11.44
C ARG A 187 -8.61 2.56 12.09
N ASN A 188 -7.43 3.05 11.73
CA ASN A 188 -6.16 2.47 12.17
C ASN A 188 -5.58 3.15 13.42
N TYR A 189 -5.91 4.43 13.64
CA TYR A 189 -5.39 5.29 14.71
C TYR A 189 -6.55 6.04 15.38
N PRO A 190 -7.55 5.33 15.99
CA PRO A 190 -8.82 5.93 16.43
C PRO A 190 -8.66 6.95 17.56
N ASP A 191 -7.63 6.80 18.38
CA ASP A 191 -7.37 7.61 19.57
C ASP A 191 -6.32 8.71 19.33
N GLU A 192 -5.90 8.90 18.05
CA GLU A 192 -4.82 9.80 17.71
C GLU A 192 -5.28 10.95 16.81
N VAL A 193 -4.67 12.12 17.01
CA VAL A 193 -4.79 13.23 16.06
C VAL A 193 -3.74 13.04 14.98
N SER A 194 -4.16 12.46 13.86
CA SER A 194 -3.30 12.13 12.74
C SER A 194 -3.02 13.33 11.85
N SER A 195 -1.77 13.48 11.42
CA SER A 195 -1.37 14.23 10.24
C SER A 195 -0.88 13.25 9.17
N LEU A 196 -1.26 13.48 7.91
CA LEU A 196 -0.99 12.56 6.82
C LEU A 196 -0.47 13.32 5.60
N TYR A 197 0.64 12.86 5.05
CA TYR A 197 1.27 13.44 3.88
C TYR A 197 1.46 12.36 2.81
N LYS A 198 1.45 12.73 1.54
CA LYS A 198 1.82 11.86 0.41
C LYS A 198 2.99 12.48 -0.35
N PRO A 199 4.21 12.42 0.17
CA PRO A 199 5.37 12.99 -0.48
C PRO A 199 5.77 12.20 -1.73
N TYR A 200 6.58 12.83 -2.58
CA TYR A 200 7.17 12.24 -3.78
C TYR A 200 8.71 12.19 -3.70
N HIS A 201 9.25 12.35 -2.51
CA HIS A 201 10.68 12.47 -2.26
C HIS A 201 11.13 11.58 -1.10
N ASN A 202 12.43 11.40 -0.97
CA ASN A 202 13.05 10.65 0.11
C ASN A 202 12.85 11.35 1.48
N LEU A 203 12.99 10.56 2.53
CA LEU A 203 13.01 11.05 3.90
C LEU A 203 14.47 11.36 4.29
N ALA A 204 14.84 12.64 4.29
CA ALA A 204 16.16 13.10 4.66
C ALA A 204 16.07 14.32 5.58
N TYR A 205 16.97 14.43 6.57
CA TYR A 205 17.13 15.64 7.33
C TYR A 205 17.99 16.64 6.54
N THR A 206 17.48 17.82 6.32
CA THR A 206 18.12 18.90 5.52
C THR A 206 18.24 20.21 6.31
N GLY A 207 18.27 20.12 7.64
CA GLY A 207 18.34 21.27 8.56
C GLY A 207 16.97 21.67 9.15
N GLU A 208 16.95 22.72 9.96
CA GLU A 208 15.75 23.12 10.74
C GLU A 208 14.76 23.99 9.96
N GLU A 209 15.13 24.49 8.78
CA GLU A 209 14.29 25.40 8.03
C GLU A 209 13.13 24.67 7.36
N MET A 210 11.89 25.01 7.75
CA MET A 210 10.67 24.37 7.25
C MET A 210 10.51 24.44 5.73
N LYS A 211 11.07 25.46 5.07
CA LYS A 211 11.03 25.59 3.59
C LYS A 211 11.74 24.41 2.89
N ASN A 212 12.72 23.77 3.53
CA ASN A 212 13.44 22.62 2.97
C ASN A 212 12.56 21.37 2.86
N TYR A 213 11.39 21.38 3.50
CA TYR A 213 10.44 20.26 3.52
C TYR A 213 9.13 20.56 2.77
N ALA A 214 9.17 21.53 1.84
CA ALA A 214 8.02 21.87 1.02
C ALA A 214 7.46 20.66 0.25
N GLU A 215 8.35 19.74 -0.14
CA GLU A 215 8.02 18.48 -0.83
C GLU A 215 7.25 17.46 0.03
N ILE A 216 7.23 17.65 1.34
CA ILE A 216 6.38 16.90 2.25
C ILE A 216 5.13 17.73 2.61
N SER A 217 5.34 18.96 3.08
CA SER A 217 4.27 19.81 3.63
C SER A 217 3.20 20.16 2.59
N ASN A 218 3.58 20.41 1.34
CA ASN A 218 2.65 20.74 0.25
C ASN A 218 1.73 19.57 -0.14
N TYR A 219 2.06 18.34 0.27
CA TYR A 219 1.27 17.14 -0.04
C TYR A 219 0.48 16.60 1.15
N ALA A 220 0.11 17.47 2.10
CA ALA A 220 -0.77 17.12 3.21
C ALA A 220 -2.13 16.61 2.71
N LYS A 221 -2.61 15.52 3.27
CA LYS A 221 -3.92 14.89 2.96
C LYS A 221 -4.88 14.96 4.14
N VAL A 222 -4.35 14.98 5.37
CA VAL A 222 -5.09 15.17 6.62
C VAL A 222 -4.26 16.06 7.53
N ASN A 223 -4.86 17.10 8.12
CA ASN A 223 -4.17 18.11 8.93
C ASN A 223 -2.93 18.67 8.20
N GLY A 224 -1.74 18.57 8.73
CA GLY A 224 -0.53 19.05 8.04
C GLY A 224 -0.19 20.49 8.40
N ASP A 225 -0.39 20.84 9.67
CA ASP A 225 -0.02 22.13 10.21
C ASP A 225 1.50 22.25 10.47
N VAL A 226 1.95 23.44 10.80
CA VAL A 226 3.36 23.72 11.10
C VAL A 226 3.86 22.87 12.26
N ALA A 227 3.04 22.63 13.28
CA ALA A 227 3.46 21.86 14.46
C ALA A 227 3.68 20.39 14.11
N SER A 228 2.83 19.78 13.26
CA SER A 228 3.04 18.42 12.80
C SER A 228 4.29 18.29 11.92
N MET A 229 4.55 19.27 11.05
CA MET A 229 5.80 19.29 10.27
C MET A 229 7.04 19.46 11.13
N GLN A 230 7.00 20.25 12.19
CA GLN A 230 8.11 20.35 13.16
C GLN A 230 8.41 18.98 13.79
N ARG A 231 7.37 18.20 14.12
CA ARG A 231 7.56 16.83 14.64
C ARG A 231 8.13 15.87 13.58
N VAL A 232 7.71 16.02 12.31
CA VAL A 232 8.33 15.27 11.18
C VAL A 232 9.82 15.60 11.07
N VAL A 233 10.19 16.90 11.10
CA VAL A 233 11.61 17.33 11.04
C VAL A 233 12.40 16.79 12.22
N ALA A 234 11.83 16.82 13.43
CA ALA A 234 12.47 16.25 14.62
C ALA A 234 12.72 14.74 14.46
N ALA A 235 11.79 14.00 13.84
CA ALA A 235 11.96 12.59 13.56
C ALA A 235 13.07 12.34 12.52
N LEU A 236 13.12 13.11 11.45
CA LEU A 236 14.19 13.01 10.45
C LEU A 236 15.57 13.31 11.07
N ARG A 237 15.64 14.35 11.91
CA ARG A 237 16.87 14.70 12.64
C ARG A 237 17.29 13.58 13.59
N SER A 238 16.36 13.00 14.36
CA SER A 238 16.68 11.93 15.30
C SER A 238 17.32 10.72 14.60
N VAL A 239 16.85 10.37 13.43
CA VAL A 239 17.44 9.31 12.61
C VAL A 239 18.78 9.72 12.01
N ASP A 240 18.90 10.98 11.56
CA ASP A 240 20.15 11.50 11.01
C ASP A 240 21.29 11.52 12.05
N GLU A 241 20.99 11.97 13.25
CA GLU A 241 21.93 12.03 14.39
C GLU A 241 22.08 10.68 15.13
N GLY A 242 21.20 9.73 14.92
CA GLY A 242 21.20 8.46 15.64
C GLY A 242 20.80 8.59 17.11
N LYS A 243 19.98 9.60 17.46
CA LYS A 243 19.61 9.92 18.85
C LYS A 243 18.09 9.98 19.02
N ASP A 244 17.62 9.47 20.16
CA ASP A 244 16.20 9.53 20.57
C ASP A 244 15.20 9.05 19.52
N ILE A 245 15.62 8.11 18.65
CA ILE A 245 14.84 7.63 17.50
C ILE A 245 13.48 7.11 17.95
N ASP A 246 13.43 6.25 18.98
CA ASP A 246 12.17 5.66 19.48
C ASP A 246 11.20 6.72 20.07
N ALA A 247 11.67 7.92 20.38
CA ALA A 247 10.81 9.02 20.82
C ALA A 247 10.07 9.70 19.65
N HIS A 248 10.65 9.67 18.44
CA HIS A 248 10.17 10.40 17.27
C HIS A 248 9.73 9.52 16.10
N VAL A 249 10.10 8.25 16.12
CA VAL A 249 9.77 7.27 15.04
C VAL A 249 9.05 6.07 15.67
N ASP A 250 7.95 5.65 15.08
CA ASP A 250 7.39 4.34 15.33
C ASP A 250 8.26 3.30 14.61
N VAL A 251 9.38 2.95 15.26
CA VAL A 251 10.38 2.01 14.72
C VAL A 251 9.75 0.66 14.38
N GLU A 252 8.80 0.19 15.20
CA GLU A 252 8.10 -1.07 14.96
C GLU A 252 7.37 -1.05 13.61
N SER A 253 6.60 0.01 13.35
CA SER A 253 5.91 0.20 12.08
C SER A 253 6.87 0.34 10.90
N VAL A 254 7.97 1.07 11.06
CA VAL A 254 8.98 1.24 9.99
C VAL A 254 9.69 -0.08 9.68
N MET A 255 10.02 -0.91 10.68
CA MET A 255 10.64 -2.22 10.45
C MET A 255 9.68 -3.20 9.76
N LYS A 256 8.37 -3.16 10.06
CA LYS A 256 7.33 -3.89 9.30
C LYS A 256 7.26 -3.42 7.86
N TYR A 257 7.29 -2.09 7.64
CA TYR A 257 7.32 -1.50 6.30
C TYR A 257 8.54 -1.97 5.51
N MET A 258 9.73 -1.95 6.10
CA MET A 258 10.95 -2.44 5.47
C MET A 258 10.88 -3.93 5.12
N ALA A 259 10.38 -4.78 6.03
CA ALA A 259 10.20 -6.20 5.77
C ALA A 259 9.22 -6.44 4.60
N LEU A 260 8.15 -5.66 4.54
CA LEU A 260 7.21 -5.70 3.44
C LEU A 260 7.88 -5.33 2.10
N GLN A 261 8.61 -4.21 2.04
CA GLN A 261 9.31 -3.77 0.83
C GLN A 261 10.30 -4.81 0.33
N THR A 262 11.05 -5.41 1.25
CA THR A 262 12.00 -6.49 0.95
C THR A 262 11.31 -7.74 0.39
N MET A 263 10.10 -8.08 0.85
CA MET A 263 9.34 -9.20 0.31
C MET A 263 8.63 -8.88 -1.00
N ALA A 264 8.10 -7.67 -1.15
CA ALA A 264 7.34 -7.25 -2.33
C ALA A 264 8.24 -6.89 -3.52
N VAL A 265 9.50 -6.55 -3.29
CA VAL A 265 10.48 -6.13 -4.32
C VAL A 265 9.83 -5.18 -5.33
N ASN A 266 9.36 -4.05 -4.84
CA ASN A 266 8.76 -3.02 -5.66
C ASN A 266 9.78 -1.90 -5.92
N PHE A 267 10.27 -1.77 -7.13
CA PHE A 267 11.25 -0.72 -7.48
C PHE A 267 10.61 0.66 -7.69
N ASP A 268 9.29 0.72 -7.87
CA ASP A 268 8.52 1.98 -7.90
C ASP A 268 8.07 2.43 -6.51
N CYS A 269 8.98 2.42 -5.54
CA CYS A 269 8.66 2.76 -4.15
C CYS A 269 9.80 3.48 -3.43
N MET A 270 9.59 3.78 -2.15
CA MET A 270 10.53 4.50 -1.27
C MET A 270 11.90 3.83 -1.13
N THR A 271 12.02 2.52 -1.26
CA THR A 271 13.29 1.78 -1.24
C THR A 271 13.82 1.45 -2.64
N GLY A 272 13.06 1.75 -3.67
CA GLY A 272 13.38 1.60 -5.07
C GLY A 272 13.84 2.90 -5.74
N HIS A 273 13.73 3.00 -7.07
CA HIS A 273 14.24 4.14 -7.83
C HIS A 273 13.50 5.46 -7.56
N ASN A 274 12.18 5.42 -7.43
CA ASN A 274 11.33 6.62 -7.53
C ASN A 274 11.02 7.31 -6.21
N THR A 275 11.48 6.84 -5.05
CA THR A 275 11.25 7.44 -3.72
C THR A 275 9.80 7.92 -3.48
N GLN A 276 8.82 7.22 -4.04
CA GLN A 276 7.40 7.55 -3.96
C GLN A 276 6.57 6.36 -3.46
N ASN A 277 5.25 6.40 -3.67
CA ASN A 277 4.33 5.31 -3.37
C ASN A 277 4.30 4.90 -1.89
N TYR A 278 4.27 5.92 -1.02
CA TYR A 278 4.03 5.78 0.40
C TYR A 278 3.24 6.97 0.95
N TYR A 279 2.69 6.82 2.14
CA TYR A 279 2.23 7.95 2.92
C TYR A 279 3.07 8.05 4.19
N LEU A 280 3.39 9.29 4.58
CA LEU A 280 3.99 9.61 5.85
C LEU A 280 2.88 9.99 6.83
N HIS A 281 2.76 9.23 7.90
CA HIS A 281 1.80 9.48 8.98
C HIS A 281 2.56 10.01 10.20
N GLU A 282 2.03 11.04 10.82
CA GLU A 282 2.52 11.59 12.08
C GLU A 282 1.36 11.62 13.07
N ALA A 283 1.59 11.05 14.24
CA ALA A 283 0.68 11.12 15.38
C ALA A 283 1.43 10.91 16.69
N GLY A 284 1.02 11.61 17.75
CA GLY A 284 1.63 11.48 19.07
C GLY A 284 3.12 11.83 19.14
N GLY A 285 3.63 12.60 18.20
CA GLY A 285 5.05 12.97 18.10
C GLY A 285 5.91 11.96 17.35
N LYS A 286 5.33 10.89 16.79
CA LYS A 286 6.06 9.86 16.05
C LYS A 286 5.62 9.79 14.60
N ILE A 287 6.58 9.55 13.72
CA ILE A 287 6.29 9.24 12.32
C ILE A 287 6.21 7.73 12.08
N SER A 288 5.35 7.33 11.14
CA SER A 288 5.24 5.99 10.59
C SER A 288 4.98 6.03 9.09
N LEU A 289 5.11 4.89 8.41
CA LEU A 289 4.94 4.78 6.97
C LEU A 289 3.75 3.88 6.63
N ILE A 290 2.94 4.32 5.67
CA ILE A 290 1.81 3.55 5.17
C ILE A 290 2.13 3.16 3.72
N PRO A 291 2.07 1.86 3.39
CA PRO A 291 2.34 1.36 2.04
C PRO A 291 1.26 1.79 1.04
N TRP A 292 1.68 2.05 -0.22
CA TRP A 292 0.79 2.46 -1.28
C TRP A 292 1.31 2.01 -2.65
N ASP A 293 0.40 1.59 -3.56
CA ASP A 293 0.62 1.39 -5.00
C ASP A 293 1.63 0.26 -5.33
N TYR A 294 1.20 -0.99 -5.18
CA TYR A 294 2.03 -2.19 -5.36
C TYR A 294 1.70 -2.98 -6.63
N ASN A 295 0.94 -2.41 -7.56
CA ASN A 295 0.63 -3.06 -8.83
C ASN A 295 1.89 -3.39 -9.66
N LEU A 296 3.02 -2.76 -9.37
CA LEU A 296 4.33 -3.00 -9.97
C LEU A 296 5.30 -3.82 -9.08
N ALA A 297 4.81 -4.45 -8.02
CA ALA A 297 5.62 -5.37 -7.22
C ALA A 297 6.10 -6.58 -8.02
N TRP A 298 7.12 -7.24 -7.48
CA TRP A 298 7.73 -8.46 -8.03
C TRP A 298 8.16 -8.34 -9.49
N GLY A 299 8.93 -7.30 -9.78
CA GLY A 299 9.52 -7.06 -11.10
C GLY A 299 8.59 -6.43 -12.13
N GLY A 300 7.42 -5.91 -11.71
CA GLY A 300 6.55 -5.13 -12.61
C GLY A 300 7.17 -3.79 -13.04
N TYR A 301 8.13 -3.27 -12.28
CA TYR A 301 8.95 -2.11 -12.62
C TYR A 301 10.41 -2.57 -12.85
N PRO A 302 11.11 -2.10 -13.92
CA PRO A 302 12.50 -2.48 -14.19
C PRO A 302 13.48 -1.93 -13.13
N ASP A 303 14.58 -2.67 -12.89
CA ASP A 303 15.70 -2.26 -12.02
C ASP A 303 16.85 -1.65 -12.84
N GLU A 304 16.56 -0.87 -13.84
CA GLU A 304 17.60 -0.24 -14.65
C GLU A 304 17.73 1.27 -14.36
N ASP A 305 18.97 1.77 -14.34
CA ASP A 305 19.29 3.20 -14.23
C ASP A 305 18.78 4.05 -15.42
N GLY A 306 18.06 3.46 -16.35
CA GLY A 306 17.50 4.09 -17.56
C GLY A 306 16.00 4.36 -17.52
N GLY A 307 15.28 3.94 -16.50
CA GLY A 307 13.87 4.25 -16.32
C GLY A 307 13.70 5.61 -15.66
N PHE A 308 13.22 6.61 -16.37
CA PHE A 308 12.94 7.98 -15.87
C PHE A 308 14.14 8.62 -15.15
N GLY A 309 14.98 9.33 -15.91
CA GLY A 309 16.19 9.97 -15.40
C GLY A 309 15.99 10.70 -14.08
N ASP A 310 16.95 10.61 -13.21
CA ASP A 310 17.09 11.39 -11.99
C ASP A 310 16.96 12.88 -12.30
N GLY A 311 15.79 13.46 -12.18
CA GLY A 311 15.71 14.90 -12.22
C GLY A 311 14.71 15.57 -13.12
N ALA A 312 13.60 14.98 -13.50
CA ALA A 312 12.46 15.84 -13.80
C ALA A 312 11.86 16.26 -12.43
N PRO A 313 12.10 17.49 -11.97
CA PRO A 313 11.33 18.02 -10.87
C PRO A 313 9.89 18.08 -11.38
N PHE A 314 9.04 17.20 -10.85
CA PHE A 314 7.61 17.37 -11.06
C PHE A 314 7.20 18.57 -10.22
N ASP A 315 7.23 19.76 -10.82
CA ASP A 315 6.57 20.96 -10.28
C ASP A 315 5.06 20.71 -10.31
N VAL A 316 4.57 19.93 -9.35
CA VAL A 316 3.14 19.78 -9.13
C VAL A 316 2.72 20.93 -8.21
N PRO A 317 1.85 21.84 -8.64
CA PRO A 317 1.42 22.95 -7.82
C PRO A 317 0.83 22.48 -6.49
N PRO A 318 1.09 23.15 -5.35
CA PRO A 318 0.52 22.82 -4.07
C PRO A 318 -1.01 22.67 -4.15
N GLY A 319 -1.54 21.54 -3.70
CA GLY A 319 -2.98 21.29 -3.69
C GLY A 319 -3.59 20.80 -5.00
N SER A 320 -2.82 20.65 -6.08
CA SER A 320 -3.28 19.98 -7.29
C SER A 320 -3.04 18.48 -7.18
N ASP A 321 -4.05 17.67 -7.51
CA ASP A 321 -3.86 16.25 -7.79
C ASP A 321 -3.31 16.04 -9.23
N GLN A 322 -2.71 17.07 -9.82
CA GLN A 322 -2.24 17.11 -11.20
C GLN A 322 -0.72 17.11 -11.26
N PHE A 323 -0.16 16.20 -12.05
CA PHE A 323 1.23 16.25 -12.47
C PHE A 323 1.38 17.26 -13.61
N PRO A 324 2.51 18.00 -13.73
CA PRO A 324 2.73 18.87 -14.89
C PRO A 324 2.82 18.04 -16.17
N MET A 325 1.93 18.33 -17.10
CA MET A 325 1.71 17.60 -18.35
C MET A 325 2.70 17.95 -19.48
N ASN A 326 3.85 18.57 -19.19
CA ASN A 326 4.80 19.03 -20.22
C ASN A 326 6.07 18.16 -20.35
N GLY A 327 6.14 17.02 -19.66
CA GLY A 327 7.19 16.03 -19.88
C GLY A 327 6.70 14.97 -20.87
N GLN A 328 7.35 14.81 -21.99
CA GLN A 328 7.26 13.60 -22.78
C GLN A 328 7.88 12.48 -21.94
N PHE A 329 7.02 11.73 -21.23
CA PHE A 329 7.46 10.45 -20.69
C PHE A 329 7.81 9.53 -21.86
N PRO A 330 8.93 8.79 -21.82
CA PRO A 330 9.13 7.74 -22.78
C PRO A 330 7.95 6.77 -22.70
N PHE A 331 7.36 6.51 -23.82
CA PHE A 331 6.24 5.61 -24.02
C PHE A 331 6.66 4.17 -23.67
N PHE A 332 6.10 3.66 -22.60
CA PHE A 332 6.03 2.23 -22.38
C PHE A 332 4.60 1.77 -22.64
N GLY A 333 4.22 1.67 -23.92
CA GLY A 333 3.01 0.96 -24.30
C GLY A 333 3.07 -0.43 -23.66
N LEU A 334 1.90 -1.06 -23.36
CA LEU A 334 1.93 -2.50 -23.16
C LEU A 334 2.63 -3.05 -24.40
N PRO A 335 3.86 -3.56 -24.29
CA PRO A 335 4.52 -4.07 -25.46
C PRO A 335 3.65 -5.24 -25.94
N GLU A 336 3.41 -5.33 -27.23
CA GLU A 336 2.92 -6.59 -27.84
C GLU A 336 3.83 -7.75 -27.42
N ASN A 337 5.07 -7.42 -27.05
CA ASN A 337 6.02 -8.22 -26.29
C ASN A 337 6.71 -7.29 -25.27
N PRO A 338 6.33 -7.29 -23.99
CA PRO A 338 7.18 -6.74 -22.94
C PRO A 338 8.55 -7.41 -23.09
N GLY A 339 9.63 -6.63 -23.21
CA GLY A 339 10.97 -7.18 -23.48
C GLY A 339 11.27 -8.33 -22.54
N VAL A 340 11.83 -9.43 -23.07
CA VAL A 340 12.07 -10.65 -22.29
C VAL A 340 12.94 -10.25 -21.09
N ARG A 341 12.38 -10.31 -19.88
CA ARG A 341 13.15 -10.08 -18.66
C ARG A 341 14.33 -11.04 -18.62
N SER A 342 15.52 -10.53 -18.48
CA SER A 342 16.70 -11.36 -18.43
C SER A 342 16.68 -12.30 -17.22
N LYS A 343 17.39 -13.41 -17.30
CA LYS A 343 17.55 -14.33 -16.15
C LYS A 343 18.18 -13.61 -14.95
N GLU A 344 19.03 -12.62 -15.19
CA GLU A 344 19.63 -11.80 -14.16
C GLU A 344 18.57 -10.94 -13.44
N GLU A 345 17.67 -10.28 -14.17
CA GLU A 345 16.55 -9.53 -13.57
C GLU A 345 15.65 -10.43 -12.74
N VAL A 346 15.30 -11.63 -13.25
CA VAL A 346 14.49 -12.60 -12.49
C VAL A 346 15.22 -13.02 -11.21
N SER A 347 16.52 -13.30 -11.30
CA SER A 347 17.36 -13.64 -10.16
C SER A 347 17.42 -12.50 -9.13
N LYS A 348 17.52 -11.24 -9.57
CA LYS A 348 17.48 -10.06 -8.69
C LYS A 348 16.17 -10.00 -7.89
N ILE A 349 15.03 -10.30 -8.49
CA ILE A 349 13.73 -10.30 -7.79
C ILE A 349 13.67 -11.42 -6.75
N VAL A 350 14.06 -12.65 -7.13
CA VAL A 350 14.02 -13.82 -6.23
C VAL A 350 15.02 -13.67 -5.10
N ASN A 351 16.23 -13.22 -5.40
CA ASN A 351 17.34 -13.17 -4.45
C ASN A 351 17.60 -11.78 -3.87
N PHE A 352 16.66 -10.82 -4.03
CA PHE A 352 16.82 -9.46 -3.54
C PHE A 352 17.39 -9.44 -2.11
N PRO A 353 18.54 -8.76 -1.86
CA PRO A 353 19.28 -8.91 -0.62
C PRO A 353 18.56 -8.32 0.58
N ILE A 354 18.66 -8.98 1.73
CA ILE A 354 17.95 -8.54 2.95
C ILE A 354 18.74 -7.53 3.78
N ASP A 355 20.05 -7.46 3.65
CA ASP A 355 20.89 -6.50 4.38
C ASP A 355 21.14 -5.20 3.60
N THR A 356 20.93 -5.22 2.30
CA THR A 356 20.98 -4.04 1.44
C THR A 356 19.71 -3.98 0.55
N PRO A 357 18.50 -3.91 1.15
CA PRO A 357 17.24 -4.04 0.43
C PRO A 357 16.85 -2.74 -0.28
N PHE A 358 17.77 -2.20 -1.07
CA PHE A 358 17.61 -0.92 -1.77
C PHE A 358 18.09 -1.05 -3.20
N SER A 359 17.45 -0.27 -4.08
CA SER A 359 17.90 -0.06 -5.46
C SER A 359 18.01 1.43 -5.80
N GLY A 360 18.64 1.77 -6.91
CA GLY A 360 18.90 3.14 -7.32
C GLY A 360 19.91 3.88 -6.44
N ASP A 361 19.78 5.20 -6.35
CA ASP A 361 20.70 6.07 -5.61
C ASP A 361 20.62 5.86 -4.09
N LEU A 362 21.63 5.20 -3.51
CA LEU A 362 21.70 4.90 -2.08
C LEU A 362 21.80 6.17 -1.21
N SER A 363 22.22 7.30 -1.74
CA SER A 363 22.26 8.56 -0.99
C SER A 363 20.84 8.98 -0.57
N LYS A 364 19.83 8.61 -1.31
CA LYS A 364 18.41 8.84 -1.05
C LYS A 364 17.79 7.83 -0.08
N ARG A 365 18.54 6.84 0.40
CA ARG A 365 18.06 5.74 1.28
C ARG A 365 18.60 5.85 2.71
N GLN A 366 19.27 6.94 3.04
CA GLN A 366 19.96 7.12 4.33
C GLN A 366 19.07 6.93 5.55
N PHE A 367 17.80 7.36 5.47
CA PHE A 367 16.81 7.15 6.53
C PHE A 367 16.70 5.65 6.92
N PHE A 368 16.50 4.80 5.93
CA PHE A 368 16.37 3.35 6.19
C PHE A 368 17.70 2.68 6.49
N MET A 369 18.78 3.08 5.81
CA MET A 369 20.12 2.52 6.05
C MET A 369 20.56 2.76 7.48
N LYS A 370 20.37 3.96 8.02
CA LYS A 370 20.69 4.29 9.42
C LYS A 370 19.86 3.48 10.42
N LEU A 371 18.56 3.28 10.13
CA LEU A 371 17.71 2.45 10.98
C LEU A 371 18.13 0.98 10.95
N LEU A 372 18.45 0.41 9.79
CA LEU A 372 18.90 -0.97 9.66
C LEU A 372 20.32 -1.20 10.18
N ALA A 373 21.15 -0.16 10.32
CA ALA A 373 22.45 -0.25 10.97
C ALA A 373 22.34 -0.46 12.50
N ASN A 374 21.17 -0.19 13.10
CA ASN A 374 20.94 -0.49 14.51
C ASN A 374 20.53 -1.95 14.67
N GLU A 375 21.35 -2.74 15.36
CA GLU A 375 21.14 -4.18 15.54
C GLU A 375 19.80 -4.52 16.21
N GLN A 376 19.31 -3.71 17.16
CA GLN A 376 18.01 -3.96 17.81
C GLN A 376 16.85 -3.76 16.84
N TYR A 377 16.93 -2.81 15.92
CA TYR A 377 15.93 -2.57 14.90
C TYR A 377 16.02 -3.65 13.80
N LYS A 378 17.22 -4.03 13.42
CA LYS A 378 17.48 -5.11 12.47
C LYS A 378 16.90 -6.45 12.93
N VAL A 379 17.00 -6.77 14.22
CA VAL A 379 16.34 -7.96 14.80
C VAL A 379 14.82 -7.93 14.59
N ARG A 380 14.15 -6.78 14.79
CA ARG A 380 12.71 -6.63 14.53
C ARG A 380 12.39 -6.80 13.04
N TYR A 381 13.16 -6.18 12.18
CA TYR A 381 13.04 -6.34 10.73
C TYR A 381 13.15 -7.81 10.30
N TYR A 382 14.14 -8.52 10.76
CA TYR A 382 14.33 -9.95 10.49
C TYR A 382 13.19 -10.82 11.05
N HIS A 383 12.67 -10.46 12.22
CA HIS A 383 11.49 -11.13 12.76
C HIS A 383 10.32 -11.06 11.79
N TYR A 384 10.01 -9.89 11.23
CA TYR A 384 8.88 -9.73 10.30
C TYR A 384 9.13 -10.39 8.94
N LEU A 385 10.35 -10.36 8.43
CA LEU A 385 10.72 -11.17 7.25
C LEU A 385 10.44 -12.66 7.50
N LYS A 386 10.89 -13.18 8.64
CA LYS A 386 10.68 -14.58 9.00
C LYS A 386 9.19 -14.93 9.15
N VAL A 387 8.38 -14.03 9.71
CA VAL A 387 6.93 -14.20 9.82
C VAL A 387 6.29 -14.24 8.42
N LEU A 388 6.64 -13.30 7.54
CA LEU A 388 6.14 -13.27 6.17
C LEU A 388 6.52 -14.54 5.40
N CYS A 389 7.76 -15.00 5.49
CA CYS A 389 8.20 -16.21 4.81
C CYS A 389 7.50 -17.46 5.36
N ASN A 390 7.63 -17.72 6.67
CA ASN A 390 7.22 -18.99 7.25
C ASN A 390 5.71 -19.11 7.47
N GLN A 391 5.02 -18.01 7.80
CA GLN A 391 3.61 -18.07 8.17
C GLN A 391 2.70 -17.58 7.04
N TYR A 392 3.07 -16.48 6.36
CA TYR A 392 2.24 -15.96 5.29
C TYR A 392 2.45 -16.76 3.99
N VAL A 393 3.67 -16.84 3.48
CA VAL A 393 3.92 -17.52 2.18
C VAL A 393 3.85 -19.04 2.36
N LEU A 394 4.74 -19.65 3.15
CA LEU A 394 4.87 -21.10 3.27
C LEU A 394 3.81 -21.71 4.22
N GLY A 395 3.36 -20.97 5.22
CA GLY A 395 2.38 -21.41 6.21
C GLY A 395 0.90 -21.25 5.79
N GLY A 396 0.64 -20.87 4.53
CA GLY A 396 -0.69 -20.88 3.95
C GLY A 396 -1.49 -19.60 4.08
N GLY A 397 -0.93 -18.50 4.63
CA GLY A 397 -1.58 -17.18 4.64
C GLY A 397 -1.93 -16.72 3.24
N PHE A 398 -0.96 -16.73 2.33
CA PHE A 398 -1.13 -16.42 0.91
C PHE A 398 -2.20 -17.31 0.25
N SER A 399 -2.14 -18.63 0.47
CA SER A 399 -3.09 -19.58 -0.12
C SER A 399 -4.54 -19.31 0.32
N LYS A 400 -4.75 -18.88 1.57
CA LYS A 400 -6.08 -18.51 2.07
C LYS A 400 -6.63 -17.28 1.35
N THR A 401 -5.79 -16.26 1.14
CA THR A 401 -6.17 -15.05 0.43
C THR A 401 -6.38 -15.32 -1.05
N LEU A 402 -5.51 -16.10 -1.68
CA LEU A 402 -5.65 -16.55 -3.06
C LEU A 402 -6.97 -17.32 -3.29
N THR A 403 -7.36 -18.19 -2.34
CA THR A 403 -8.64 -18.92 -2.41
C THR A 403 -9.83 -17.96 -2.42
N LYS A 404 -9.82 -16.91 -1.60
CA LYS A 404 -10.89 -15.90 -1.59
C LYS A 404 -10.94 -15.13 -2.91
N ILE A 405 -9.78 -14.68 -3.41
CA ILE A 405 -9.69 -13.97 -4.69
C ILE A 405 -10.19 -14.86 -5.84
N ASN A 406 -9.80 -16.13 -5.89
CA ASN A 406 -10.25 -17.06 -6.91
C ASN A 406 -11.76 -17.38 -6.80
N GLY A 407 -12.33 -17.35 -5.61
CA GLY A 407 -13.78 -17.45 -5.42
C GLY A 407 -14.55 -16.32 -6.10
N GLU A 408 -13.96 -15.13 -6.20
CA GLU A 408 -14.55 -13.96 -6.86
C GLU A 408 -14.14 -13.82 -8.33
N MET A 409 -12.85 -13.88 -8.59
CA MET A 409 -12.25 -13.49 -9.87
C MET A 409 -11.91 -14.68 -10.78
N GLY A 410 -11.72 -15.89 -10.23
CA GLY A 410 -11.17 -17.02 -10.97
C GLY A 410 -11.90 -17.40 -12.25
N LYS A 411 -13.22 -17.24 -12.29
CA LYS A 411 -14.04 -17.54 -13.48
C LYS A 411 -14.32 -16.33 -14.36
N VAL A 412 -14.14 -15.12 -13.83
CA VAL A 412 -14.64 -13.90 -14.45
C VAL A 412 -13.55 -12.92 -14.88
N ALA A 413 -12.36 -12.98 -14.28
CA ALA A 413 -11.25 -12.13 -14.71
C ALA A 413 -10.95 -12.35 -16.18
N GLY A 414 -10.79 -11.28 -16.93
CA GLY A 414 -10.50 -11.32 -18.37
C GLY A 414 -11.70 -11.66 -19.27
N THR A 415 -12.93 -11.76 -18.72
CA THR A 415 -14.14 -11.99 -19.52
C THR A 415 -14.87 -10.70 -19.88
N GLU A 416 -14.47 -9.58 -19.31
CA GLU A 416 -15.04 -8.27 -19.60
C GLU A 416 -14.63 -7.74 -20.98
N PRO A 417 -15.49 -6.94 -21.65
CA PRO A 417 -15.27 -6.53 -23.05
C PRO A 417 -13.99 -5.71 -23.27
N ASN A 418 -13.49 -5.07 -22.23
CA ASN A 418 -12.31 -4.19 -22.28
C ASN A 418 -11.17 -4.70 -21.37
N ALA A 419 -11.09 -6.01 -21.16
CA ALA A 419 -10.03 -6.62 -20.35
C ALA A 419 -8.65 -6.36 -20.94
N PHE A 420 -7.66 -6.09 -20.08
CA PHE A 420 -6.26 -5.98 -20.50
C PHE A 420 -5.59 -7.36 -20.65
N TYR A 421 -6.09 -8.35 -19.92
CA TYR A 421 -5.57 -9.71 -19.89
C TYR A 421 -6.70 -10.72 -20.02
N THR A 422 -6.44 -11.86 -20.66
CA THR A 422 -7.40 -12.96 -20.75
C THR A 422 -7.49 -13.74 -19.44
N ASN A 423 -8.52 -14.58 -19.30
CA ASN A 423 -8.65 -15.47 -18.14
C ASN A 423 -7.49 -16.46 -18.03
N GLU A 424 -6.98 -16.95 -19.15
CA GLU A 424 -5.80 -17.82 -19.18
C GLU A 424 -4.55 -17.11 -18.67
N GLN A 425 -4.30 -15.87 -19.13
CA GLN A 425 -3.19 -15.04 -18.64
C GLN A 425 -3.31 -14.76 -17.15
N PHE A 426 -4.52 -14.45 -16.67
CA PHE A 426 -4.77 -14.27 -15.24
C PHE A 426 -4.39 -15.51 -14.42
N HIS A 427 -4.80 -16.72 -14.83
CA HIS A 427 -4.46 -17.93 -14.11
C HIS A 427 -2.97 -18.27 -14.18
N LYS A 428 -2.36 -18.06 -15.33
CA LYS A 428 -0.92 -18.25 -15.50
C LYS A 428 -0.12 -17.29 -14.62
N ALA A 429 -0.50 -16.02 -14.61
CA ALA A 429 0.10 -15.01 -13.75
C ALA A 429 0.01 -15.37 -12.25
N GLN A 430 -1.09 -15.97 -11.81
CA GLN A 430 -1.21 -16.44 -10.43
C GLN A 430 -0.23 -17.57 -10.09
N GLN A 431 -0.03 -18.51 -11.01
CA GLN A 431 0.92 -19.61 -10.82
C GLN A 431 2.34 -19.06 -10.71
N THR A 432 2.69 -18.12 -11.59
CA THR A 432 3.99 -17.48 -11.60
C THR A 432 4.19 -16.62 -10.33
N LEU A 433 3.19 -15.86 -9.89
CA LEU A 433 3.27 -15.11 -8.63
C LEU A 433 3.50 -16.04 -7.42
N LYS A 434 2.80 -17.16 -7.36
CA LYS A 434 3.01 -18.16 -6.30
C LYS A 434 4.44 -18.66 -6.30
N LEU A 435 4.98 -19.04 -7.48
CA LEU A 435 6.35 -19.51 -7.62
C LEU A 435 7.38 -18.46 -7.20
N VAL A 436 7.18 -17.20 -7.62
CA VAL A 436 8.02 -16.06 -7.20
C VAL A 436 8.02 -15.92 -5.68
N LEU A 437 6.85 -15.92 -5.05
CA LEU A 437 6.73 -15.77 -3.60
C LEU A 437 7.40 -16.93 -2.83
N GLU A 438 7.21 -18.17 -3.28
CA GLU A 438 7.81 -19.35 -2.65
C GLU A 438 9.34 -19.32 -2.75
N LYS A 439 9.88 -19.01 -3.93
CA LYS A 439 11.34 -18.88 -4.13
C LYS A 439 11.92 -17.67 -3.39
N ARG A 440 11.21 -16.55 -3.38
CA ARG A 440 11.60 -15.38 -2.59
C ARG A 440 11.67 -15.69 -1.10
N ALA A 441 10.67 -16.37 -0.56
CA ALA A 441 10.67 -16.80 0.85
C ALA A 441 11.83 -17.75 1.16
N ALA A 442 12.12 -18.72 0.27
CA ALA A 442 13.26 -19.60 0.40
C ALA A 442 14.57 -18.80 0.42
N SER A 443 14.78 -17.89 -0.55
CA SER A 443 15.97 -17.06 -0.61
C SER A 443 16.16 -16.22 0.66
N VAL A 444 15.11 -15.55 1.15
CA VAL A 444 15.19 -14.77 2.40
C VAL A 444 15.61 -15.65 3.59
N LEU A 445 15.04 -16.83 3.72
CA LEU A 445 15.36 -17.75 4.83
C LEU A 445 16.80 -18.27 4.73
N GLU A 446 17.31 -18.56 3.53
CA GLU A 446 18.69 -18.99 3.33
C GLU A 446 19.69 -17.83 3.53
N GLN A 447 19.36 -16.61 3.14
CA GLN A 447 20.12 -15.40 3.47
C GLN A 447 20.23 -15.19 4.99
N MET A 448 19.13 -15.37 5.74
CA MET A 448 19.14 -15.28 7.20
C MET A 448 20.02 -16.33 7.88
N LYS A 449 20.25 -17.49 7.25
CA LYS A 449 21.15 -18.53 7.73
C LYS A 449 22.60 -18.34 7.30
N GLY A 450 22.89 -17.34 6.45
CA GLY A 450 24.20 -17.11 5.85
C GLY A 450 24.59 -18.12 4.77
N LEU A 451 23.62 -18.89 4.22
CA LEU A 451 23.84 -19.85 3.14
C LEU A 451 23.79 -19.17 1.76
N ILE A 452 23.12 -18.05 1.67
CA ILE A 452 23.12 -17.13 0.51
C ILE A 452 23.60 -15.77 1.00
N PRO A 453 24.46 -15.07 0.25
CA PRO A 453 24.88 -13.72 0.60
C PRO A 453 23.67 -12.75 0.67
N SER A 454 23.65 -11.94 1.74
CA SER A 454 22.54 -11.03 2.07
C SER A 454 22.72 -9.58 1.61
N THR A 455 23.80 -9.32 0.88
CA THR A 455 24.15 -8.01 0.31
C THR A 455 24.36 -8.09 -1.20
N TRP A 456 24.19 -6.98 -1.92
CA TRP A 456 24.45 -6.91 -3.36
C TRP A 456 25.87 -7.33 -3.73
N ASP A 457 26.88 -6.82 -3.01
CA ASP A 457 28.27 -7.16 -3.26
C ASP A 457 28.56 -8.64 -3.01
N GLY A 458 28.01 -9.19 -1.94
CA GLY A 458 28.13 -10.62 -1.63
C GLY A 458 27.52 -11.50 -2.71
N GLN A 459 26.33 -11.18 -3.18
CA GLN A 459 25.65 -11.93 -4.25
C GLN A 459 26.39 -11.83 -5.58
N LYS A 460 26.92 -10.66 -5.91
CA LYS A 460 27.76 -10.45 -7.09
C LYS A 460 29.05 -11.27 -7.03
N ALA A 461 29.62 -11.41 -5.85
CA ALA A 461 30.83 -12.20 -5.63
C ALA A 461 30.56 -13.73 -5.64
N GLN A 462 29.36 -14.17 -5.29
CA GLN A 462 29.00 -15.58 -5.13
C GLN A 462 27.68 -15.93 -5.82
N PRO A 463 27.51 -15.67 -7.12
CA PRO A 463 26.26 -15.86 -7.83
C PRO A 463 25.78 -17.33 -7.86
N GLN A 464 26.69 -18.28 -7.72
CA GLN A 464 26.38 -19.72 -7.70
C GLN A 464 25.63 -20.19 -6.46
N GLN A 465 25.58 -19.37 -5.40
CA GLN A 465 24.84 -19.68 -4.17
C GLN A 465 23.38 -19.24 -4.22
N LEU A 466 22.99 -18.47 -5.23
CA LEU A 466 21.66 -17.91 -5.34
C LEU A 466 20.61 -18.99 -5.65
N ILE A 467 19.39 -18.78 -5.19
CA ILE A 467 18.25 -19.62 -5.57
C ILE A 467 18.08 -19.55 -7.09
N ASN A 468 18.05 -20.71 -7.74
CA ASN A 468 17.78 -20.79 -9.16
C ASN A 468 16.34 -20.32 -9.47
N SER A 469 16.21 -19.45 -10.46
CA SER A 469 14.95 -18.83 -10.87
C SER A 469 14.69 -18.96 -12.38
N ASP A 470 15.38 -19.87 -13.08
CA ASP A 470 15.28 -20.07 -14.54
C ASP A 470 13.89 -20.52 -15.01
N ASP A 471 13.07 -21.07 -14.12
CA ASP A 471 11.69 -21.54 -14.36
C ASP A 471 10.65 -20.44 -14.15
N ILE A 472 11.05 -19.20 -13.84
CA ILE A 472 10.16 -18.06 -13.68
C ILE A 472 10.16 -17.21 -14.95
N ASN A 473 8.96 -16.90 -15.43
CA ASN A 473 8.74 -15.91 -16.49
C ASN A 473 8.00 -14.70 -15.90
N LEU A 474 8.73 -13.64 -15.52
CA LEU A 474 8.14 -12.44 -14.91
C LEU A 474 7.18 -11.67 -15.84
N GLN A 475 7.29 -11.83 -17.15
CA GLN A 475 6.37 -11.20 -18.12
C GLN A 475 4.92 -11.63 -17.90
N GLU A 476 4.73 -12.84 -17.40
CA GLU A 476 3.40 -13.37 -17.08
C GLU A 476 2.71 -12.56 -15.97
N LEU A 477 3.47 -11.85 -15.15
CA LEU A 477 2.93 -11.02 -14.07
C LEU A 477 2.42 -9.64 -14.54
N GLY A 478 2.65 -9.28 -15.80
CA GLY A 478 2.48 -7.92 -16.30
C GLY A 478 3.57 -6.97 -15.73
N GLY A 479 3.48 -5.71 -16.08
CA GLY A 479 4.47 -4.68 -15.71
C GLY A 479 4.57 -3.62 -16.79
N ILE A 480 5.59 -2.78 -16.70
CA ILE A 480 5.94 -1.73 -17.65
C ILE A 480 7.30 -1.98 -18.27
#